data_f4d4becdd96113f2a934c35b5e8d9236
#
_entry.id   f4d4becdd96113f2a934c35b5e8d9236
#
_cell.length_a   1.000
_cell.length_b   1.000
_cell.length_c   1.000
_cell.angle_alpha   90.00
_cell.angle_beta   90.00
_cell.angle_gamma   90.00
#
_symmetry.space_group_name_H-M   'P 1'
#
loop_
_entity.id
_entity.type
_entity.pdbx_description
1 polymer ?
#
loop_
_entity_poly.entity_id
_entity_poly.type
_entity_poly.pdbx_seq_one_letter_code
_entity_poly.pdbx_strand_id
1 'polypeptide(L)'
;MKKPILSALLSLLLLLCFIPSAYASTGVEKWEQKNDFPVNKSYPHVAVANHTIYVIGGSSYGYTAAKDVYAYDPTNDSWIEKAPMPTARYGAAIAVVNDIIYVMGGKGNSGYSDVVEAYDPKTDTWSSKTRLPETRSYTSGIAFNNKIYVIGGYYPGGSNSNTVYEYNPETNSWATKAKMPSSRSGIGLAILNGKIYAIGGENSANANSQSKVEIYDPQTDTWENGVPYPETAIYIGTTELNGKIYGIGGGKPEGSTKINSVYEFDPAKNEWTKKLDMPTTRRAGVVSFNNAIFAIAGETTNAINKVEVYYPGTSEEPTEPTEPTNPEQPKGNRAILTVTMTTGLEKEFDLSMEEVNSFISWYENRNAGVGTTSYAINKHNNNKGPFTSRKDYVIYDKILTFEVNEYTAK
;
A
#
# COMPACT_ATOMS: atom_id res chain seq x y z
N MET A 1 40.50 -61.93 -28.11
CA MET A 1 39.39 -60.98 -28.42
C MET A 1 39.00 -60.27 -27.11
N LYS A 2 39.49 -59.05 -26.95
CA LYS A 2 39.16 -58.20 -25.74
C LYS A 2 38.00 -57.26 -26.10
N LYS A 3 36.92 -57.32 -25.32
CA LYS A 3 35.79 -56.35 -25.42
C LYS A 3 36.16 -55.06 -24.70
N PRO A 4 35.86 -53.88 -25.22
CA PRO A 4 36.01 -52.62 -24.46
C PRO A 4 34.82 -52.39 -23.54
N ILE A 5 35.10 -51.96 -22.30
CA ILE A 5 34.16 -51.50 -21.30
C ILE A 5 33.85 -50.05 -21.59
N LEU A 6 32.59 -49.75 -21.90
CA LEU A 6 32.08 -48.40 -22.11
C LEU A 6 31.73 -47.80 -20.75
N SER A 7 32.52 -46.86 -20.27
CA SER A 7 32.24 -46.12 -19.03
C SER A 7 31.28 -44.98 -19.37
N ALA A 8 30.02 -45.06 -18.90
CA ALA A 8 29.07 -43.97 -18.94
C ALA A 8 29.35 -42.97 -17.81
N LEU A 9 29.84 -41.79 -18.16
CA LEU A 9 29.86 -40.63 -17.25
C LEU A 9 28.43 -40.12 -17.08
N LEU A 10 27.86 -40.33 -15.89
CA LEU A 10 26.60 -39.73 -15.46
C LEU A 10 26.89 -38.33 -14.96
N SER A 11 26.68 -37.30 -15.79
CA SER A 11 26.75 -35.91 -15.38
C SER A 11 25.51 -35.56 -14.57
N LEU A 12 25.69 -35.47 -13.25
CA LEU A 12 24.66 -34.98 -12.29
C LEU A 12 24.52 -33.48 -12.48
N LEU A 13 23.49 -33.06 -13.19
CA LEU A 13 23.09 -31.64 -13.28
C LEU A 13 22.41 -31.25 -11.97
N LEU A 14 23.15 -30.58 -11.06
CA LEU A 14 22.57 -29.96 -9.89
C LEU A 14 21.70 -28.77 -10.35
N LEU A 15 20.39 -28.97 -10.44
CA LEU A 15 19.42 -27.91 -10.55
C LEU A 15 19.38 -27.19 -9.19
N LEU A 16 20.12 -26.09 -9.06
CA LEU A 16 19.93 -25.14 -7.94
C LEU A 16 18.56 -24.49 -8.11
N CYS A 17 17.54 -25.07 -7.47
CA CYS A 17 16.29 -24.37 -7.22
C CYS A 17 16.59 -23.22 -6.25
N PHE A 18 16.72 -22.01 -6.78
CA PHE A 18 16.63 -20.80 -5.98
C PHE A 18 15.20 -20.72 -5.43
N ILE A 19 15.02 -21.14 -4.19
CA ILE A 19 13.81 -20.85 -3.43
C ILE A 19 13.92 -19.36 -3.04
N PRO A 20 13.01 -18.49 -3.47
CA PRO A 20 13.04 -17.11 -3.01
C PRO A 20 12.92 -17.13 -1.51
N SER A 21 13.89 -16.55 -0.82
CA SER A 21 13.86 -16.33 0.62
C SER A 21 12.67 -15.43 0.93
N ALA A 22 11.60 -15.99 1.47
CA ALA A 22 10.58 -15.18 2.13
C ALA A 22 11.29 -14.45 3.26
N TYR A 23 11.46 -13.13 3.12
CA TYR A 23 12.00 -12.28 4.15
C TYR A 23 11.06 -12.32 5.35
N ALA A 24 11.39 -13.16 6.33
CA ALA A 24 10.86 -12.99 7.67
C ALA A 24 11.46 -11.69 8.19
N SER A 25 10.62 -10.68 8.44
CA SER A 25 11.00 -9.50 9.18
C SER A 25 11.62 -9.95 10.51
N THR A 26 12.93 -9.80 10.66
CA THR A 26 13.57 -9.83 11.97
C THR A 26 12.96 -8.66 12.74
N GLY A 27 12.41 -8.85 13.94
CA GLY A 27 11.57 -7.92 14.70
C GLY A 27 12.11 -6.49 14.94
N VAL A 28 13.15 -6.06 14.21
CA VAL A 28 13.76 -4.75 14.29
C VAL A 28 13.26 -3.86 13.16
N GLU A 29 12.76 -2.68 13.54
CA GLU A 29 12.40 -1.60 12.62
C GLU A 29 13.62 -1.17 11.80
N LYS A 30 13.49 -1.09 10.46
CA LYS A 30 14.59 -0.74 9.56
C LYS A 30 14.15 -0.15 8.23
N TRP A 31 15.08 0.57 7.59
CA TRP A 31 15.01 0.94 6.18
C TRP A 31 16.04 0.15 5.36
N GLU A 32 15.67 -0.22 4.14
CA GLU A 32 16.56 -0.83 3.15
C GLU A 32 16.51 -0.05 1.85
N GLN A 33 17.68 0.17 1.24
CA GLN A 33 17.79 0.69 -0.13
C GLN A 33 17.55 -0.45 -1.12
N LYS A 34 16.71 -0.20 -2.12
CA LYS A 34 16.52 -1.05 -3.30
C LYS A 34 17.16 -0.41 -4.52
N ASN A 35 17.16 -1.14 -5.65
CA ASN A 35 17.61 -0.58 -6.91
C ASN A 35 16.81 0.67 -7.27
N ASP A 36 17.51 1.70 -7.65
CA ASP A 36 16.92 3.00 -7.95
C ASP A 36 15.88 2.88 -9.09
N PHE A 37 14.84 3.70 -9.02
CA PHE A 37 13.89 3.86 -10.10
C PHE A 37 14.60 4.37 -11.37
N PRO A 38 14.24 3.93 -12.59
CA PRO A 38 15.02 4.22 -13.80
C PRO A 38 15.21 5.71 -14.12
N VAL A 39 14.29 6.56 -13.67
CA VAL A 39 14.30 8.00 -13.99
C VAL A 39 14.02 8.85 -12.75
N ASN A 40 14.63 10.04 -12.68
CA ASN A 40 14.32 11.00 -11.62
C ASN A 40 12.89 11.52 -11.78
N LYS A 41 12.10 11.46 -10.70
CA LYS A 41 10.70 11.89 -10.67
C LYS A 41 10.38 12.74 -9.46
N SER A 42 9.67 13.87 -9.70
CA SER A 42 8.87 14.56 -8.68
C SER A 42 7.40 14.16 -8.84
N TYR A 43 6.66 14.13 -7.73
CA TYR A 43 5.23 13.81 -7.73
C TYR A 43 4.88 12.52 -8.48
N PRO A 44 5.60 11.39 -8.28
CA PRO A 44 5.26 10.14 -8.91
C PRO A 44 3.87 9.68 -8.41
N HIS A 45 3.04 9.16 -9.32
CA HIS A 45 1.84 8.45 -8.92
C HIS A 45 2.22 6.98 -8.72
N VAL A 46 2.02 6.47 -7.51
CA VAL A 46 2.41 5.10 -7.16
C VAL A 46 1.17 4.31 -6.74
N ALA A 47 1.04 3.10 -7.24
CA ALA A 47 -0.10 2.22 -6.95
C ALA A 47 0.33 0.76 -6.93
N VAL A 48 -0.43 -0.07 -6.21
CA VAL A 48 -0.29 -1.53 -6.24
C VAL A 48 -1.51 -2.11 -6.94
N ALA A 49 -1.29 -2.86 -8.00
CA ALA A 49 -2.31 -3.60 -8.73
C ALA A 49 -1.75 -4.95 -9.15
N ASN A 50 -2.58 -6.01 -9.13
CA ASN A 50 -2.18 -7.35 -9.53
C ASN A 50 -0.82 -7.78 -8.92
N HIS A 51 -0.64 -7.56 -7.60
CA HIS A 51 0.58 -7.87 -6.83
C HIS A 51 1.87 -7.25 -7.39
N THR A 52 1.77 -6.07 -7.99
CA THR A 52 2.91 -5.36 -8.58
C THR A 52 2.81 -3.88 -8.26
N ILE A 53 3.94 -3.24 -7.94
CA ILE A 53 4.00 -1.78 -7.74
C ILE A 53 4.17 -1.12 -9.11
N TYR A 54 3.33 -0.12 -9.39
CA TYR A 54 3.39 0.72 -10.58
C TYR A 54 3.76 2.14 -10.22
N VAL A 55 4.66 2.75 -11.02
CA VAL A 55 4.97 4.17 -10.98
C VAL A 55 4.55 4.80 -12.31
N ILE A 56 3.69 5.80 -12.26
CA ILE A 56 3.01 6.35 -13.43
C ILE A 56 3.18 7.86 -13.48
N GLY A 57 3.63 8.39 -14.60
CA GLY A 57 3.72 9.84 -14.85
C GLY A 57 4.57 10.58 -13.83
N GLY A 58 4.01 11.64 -13.22
CA GLY A 58 4.77 12.56 -12.39
C GLY A 58 5.44 13.66 -13.23
N SER A 59 6.50 14.29 -12.70
CA SER A 59 7.26 15.28 -13.46
C SER A 59 8.76 14.99 -13.41
N SER A 60 9.44 15.35 -14.49
CA SER A 60 10.89 15.40 -14.59
C SER A 60 11.43 16.77 -14.18
N TYR A 61 12.72 17.04 -14.44
CA TYR A 61 13.35 18.33 -14.20
C TYR A 61 12.52 19.49 -14.75
N GLY A 62 12.38 20.58 -13.97
CA GLY A 62 11.62 21.76 -14.37
C GLY A 62 10.10 21.59 -14.41
N TYR A 63 9.56 20.58 -13.70
CA TYR A 63 8.13 20.25 -13.66
C TYR A 63 7.52 19.90 -15.02
N THR A 64 8.32 19.36 -15.94
CA THR A 64 7.81 18.82 -17.20
C THR A 64 7.00 17.56 -16.90
N ALA A 65 5.72 17.57 -17.29
CA ALA A 65 4.82 16.44 -17.07
C ALA A 65 5.27 15.21 -17.86
N ALA A 66 5.23 14.07 -17.22
CA ALA A 66 5.64 12.79 -17.77
C ALA A 66 4.45 11.84 -17.97
N LYS A 67 4.64 10.81 -18.78
CA LYS A 67 3.62 9.79 -19.09
C LYS A 67 4.11 8.36 -19.01
N ASP A 68 5.39 8.18 -18.73
CA ASP A 68 6.03 6.86 -18.59
C ASP A 68 5.40 6.05 -17.45
N VAL A 69 5.40 4.74 -17.62
CA VAL A 69 4.87 3.76 -16.68
C VAL A 69 5.89 2.67 -16.47
N TYR A 70 6.16 2.36 -15.23
CA TYR A 70 7.05 1.28 -14.84
C TYR A 70 6.40 0.36 -13.81
N ALA A 71 6.63 -0.93 -13.97
CA ALA A 71 6.26 -1.96 -12.99
C ALA A 71 7.52 -2.44 -12.27
N TYR A 72 7.45 -2.61 -10.95
CA TYR A 72 8.54 -3.14 -10.14
C TYR A 72 8.42 -4.64 -9.96
N ASP A 73 9.48 -5.36 -10.30
CA ASP A 73 9.65 -6.77 -10.00
C ASP A 73 10.45 -6.94 -8.69
N PRO A 74 9.79 -7.29 -7.57
CA PRO A 74 10.46 -7.43 -6.28
C PRO A 74 11.37 -8.66 -6.20
N THR A 75 11.22 -9.64 -7.10
CA THR A 75 12.03 -10.86 -7.13
C THR A 75 13.44 -10.57 -7.64
N ASN A 76 13.51 -9.75 -8.70
CA ASN A 76 14.77 -9.39 -9.36
C ASN A 76 15.25 -7.98 -8.97
N ASP A 77 14.52 -7.29 -8.07
CA ASP A 77 14.75 -5.90 -7.69
C ASP A 77 14.97 -5.01 -8.95
N SER A 78 14.03 -5.08 -9.89
CA SER A 78 14.16 -4.45 -11.20
C SER A 78 12.87 -3.80 -11.67
N TRP A 79 12.99 -2.88 -12.64
CA TRP A 79 11.89 -2.12 -13.20
C TRP A 79 11.66 -2.50 -14.65
N ILE A 80 10.40 -2.68 -15.04
CA ILE A 80 9.96 -3.02 -16.40
C ILE A 80 9.09 -1.89 -16.92
N GLU A 81 9.47 -1.31 -18.07
CA GLU A 81 8.66 -0.29 -18.75
C GLU A 81 7.37 -0.90 -19.29
N LYS A 82 6.26 -0.15 -19.17
CA LYS A 82 4.91 -0.51 -19.59
C LYS A 82 4.35 0.51 -20.58
N ALA A 83 3.18 0.23 -21.17
CA ALA A 83 2.51 1.14 -22.08
C ALA A 83 2.32 2.53 -21.42
N PRO A 84 2.83 3.60 -22.03
CA PRO A 84 2.79 4.93 -21.45
C PRO A 84 1.37 5.46 -21.34
N MET A 85 1.09 6.24 -20.29
CA MET A 85 -0.18 6.94 -20.12
C MET A 85 -0.43 7.88 -21.32
N PRO A 86 -1.64 7.94 -21.88
CA PRO A 86 -1.90 8.78 -23.04
C PRO A 86 -1.64 10.27 -22.78
N THR A 87 -2.00 10.77 -21.58
CA THR A 87 -1.87 12.19 -21.23
C THR A 87 -0.79 12.40 -20.17
N ALA A 88 0.33 13.04 -20.52
CA ALA A 88 1.41 13.37 -19.58
C ALA A 88 0.92 14.32 -18.48
N ARG A 89 1.12 13.96 -17.19
CA ARG A 89 0.68 14.78 -16.05
C ARG A 89 1.30 14.37 -14.71
N TYR A 90 1.30 15.31 -13.78
CA TYR A 90 1.70 15.15 -12.39
C TYR A 90 0.64 15.74 -11.45
N GLY A 91 0.72 15.42 -10.16
CA GLY A 91 -0.24 15.88 -9.15
C GLY A 91 -1.68 15.44 -9.43
N ALA A 92 -1.86 14.29 -10.09
CA ALA A 92 -3.16 13.65 -10.28
C ALA A 92 -3.53 12.77 -9.08
N ALA A 93 -4.81 12.51 -8.90
CA ALA A 93 -5.28 11.45 -8.04
C ALA A 93 -4.99 10.09 -8.66
N ILE A 94 -4.58 9.11 -7.85
CA ILE A 94 -4.42 7.72 -8.26
C ILE A 94 -5.20 6.81 -7.32
N ALA A 95 -5.86 5.79 -7.86
CA ALA A 95 -6.55 4.76 -7.09
C ALA A 95 -6.65 3.47 -7.90
N VAL A 96 -6.85 2.35 -7.21
CA VAL A 96 -6.99 1.02 -7.83
C VAL A 96 -8.31 0.39 -7.45
N VAL A 97 -9.06 -0.07 -8.44
CA VAL A 97 -10.29 -0.85 -8.26
C VAL A 97 -10.23 -2.07 -9.17
N ASN A 98 -10.39 -3.26 -8.60
CA ASN A 98 -10.36 -4.53 -9.35
C ASN A 98 -9.10 -4.68 -10.22
N ASP A 99 -7.92 -4.35 -9.66
CA ASP A 99 -6.63 -4.35 -10.34
C ASP A 99 -6.49 -3.38 -11.52
N ILE A 100 -7.47 -2.52 -11.77
CA ILE A 100 -7.38 -1.42 -12.75
C ILE A 100 -6.91 -0.16 -12.04
N ILE A 101 -5.87 0.50 -12.59
CA ILE A 101 -5.29 1.71 -12.02
C ILE A 101 -5.93 2.92 -12.71
N TYR A 102 -6.54 3.81 -11.91
CA TYR A 102 -7.17 5.04 -12.39
C TYR A 102 -6.28 6.24 -12.05
N VAL A 103 -5.99 7.08 -13.06
CA VAL A 103 -5.27 8.35 -12.91
C VAL A 103 -6.21 9.49 -13.30
N MET A 104 -6.46 10.43 -12.38
CA MET A 104 -7.56 11.39 -12.49
C MET A 104 -7.09 12.81 -12.22
N GLY A 105 -7.40 13.74 -13.14
CA GLY A 105 -6.99 15.14 -13.03
C GLY A 105 -5.49 15.33 -13.18
N GLY A 106 -4.92 16.25 -12.40
CA GLY A 106 -3.49 16.58 -12.41
C GLY A 106 -3.16 17.82 -13.24
N LYS A 107 -1.87 18.04 -13.49
CA LYS A 107 -1.35 19.12 -14.29
C LYS A 107 -0.46 18.58 -15.41
N GLY A 108 -0.82 18.89 -16.63
CA GLY A 108 -0.01 18.66 -17.83
C GLY A 108 0.83 19.87 -18.21
N ASN A 109 1.57 19.76 -19.32
CA ASN A 109 2.37 20.88 -19.84
C ASN A 109 1.50 22.05 -20.33
N SER A 110 0.25 21.80 -20.70
CA SER A 110 -0.73 22.81 -21.15
C SER A 110 -1.63 23.36 -20.03
N GLY A 111 -1.48 22.89 -18.77
CA GLY A 111 -2.26 23.37 -17.63
C GLY A 111 -2.96 22.25 -16.85
N TYR A 112 -3.97 22.65 -16.09
CA TYR A 112 -4.76 21.74 -15.24
C TYR A 112 -5.64 20.83 -16.08
N SER A 113 -5.89 19.62 -15.59
CA SER A 113 -6.61 18.56 -16.29
C SER A 113 -7.82 18.06 -15.50
N ASP A 114 -8.85 17.63 -16.21
CA ASP A 114 -9.98 16.84 -15.73
C ASP A 114 -9.98 15.42 -16.31
N VAL A 115 -8.96 15.08 -17.08
CA VAL A 115 -8.85 13.78 -17.77
C VAL A 115 -8.79 12.64 -16.73
N VAL A 116 -9.55 11.57 -17.03
CA VAL A 116 -9.53 10.31 -16.29
C VAL A 116 -9.14 9.19 -17.26
N GLU A 117 -8.06 8.50 -16.93
CA GLU A 117 -7.55 7.37 -17.71
C GLU A 117 -7.36 6.17 -16.79
N ALA A 118 -7.71 5.00 -17.28
CA ALA A 118 -7.61 3.74 -16.57
C ALA A 118 -6.65 2.80 -17.30
N TYR A 119 -5.71 2.23 -16.56
CA TYR A 119 -4.72 1.27 -17.02
C TYR A 119 -5.09 -0.12 -16.55
N ASP A 120 -5.15 -1.06 -17.48
CA ASP A 120 -5.28 -2.48 -17.20
C ASP A 120 -3.91 -3.17 -17.27
N PRO A 121 -3.33 -3.57 -16.13
CA PRO A 121 -2.05 -4.25 -16.08
C PRO A 121 -2.01 -5.61 -16.78
N LYS A 122 -3.16 -6.29 -16.91
CA LYS A 122 -3.24 -7.62 -17.55
C LYS A 122 -3.06 -7.54 -19.06
N THR A 123 -3.58 -6.47 -19.65
CA THR A 123 -3.54 -6.25 -21.11
C THR A 123 -2.48 -5.24 -21.53
N ASP A 124 -1.86 -4.55 -20.56
CA ASP A 124 -0.93 -3.44 -20.78
C ASP A 124 -1.53 -2.32 -21.65
N THR A 125 -2.80 -1.95 -21.37
CA THR A 125 -3.53 -0.98 -22.18
C THR A 125 -4.22 0.10 -21.34
N TRP A 126 -4.41 1.28 -21.96
CA TRP A 126 -5.12 2.42 -21.38
C TRP A 126 -6.51 2.60 -22.00
N SER A 127 -7.46 3.06 -21.19
CA SER A 127 -8.80 3.46 -21.64
C SER A 127 -9.22 4.78 -21.00
N SER A 128 -9.89 5.65 -21.80
CA SER A 128 -10.48 6.89 -21.29
C SER A 128 -11.76 6.61 -20.52
N LYS A 129 -11.98 7.38 -19.45
CA LYS A 129 -13.18 7.33 -18.61
C LYS A 129 -13.87 8.69 -18.55
N THR A 130 -15.07 8.74 -17.95
CA THR A 130 -15.78 9.99 -17.73
C THR A 130 -14.90 10.97 -16.94
N ARG A 131 -14.70 12.17 -17.49
CA ARG A 131 -13.85 13.22 -16.91
C ARG A 131 -14.31 13.63 -15.53
N LEU A 132 -13.37 14.11 -14.69
CA LEU A 132 -13.69 14.82 -13.45
C LEU A 132 -14.70 15.95 -13.70
N PRO A 133 -15.62 16.21 -12.77
CA PRO A 133 -16.54 17.34 -12.89
C PRO A 133 -15.85 18.71 -13.00
N GLU A 134 -14.61 18.82 -12.51
CA GLU A 134 -13.82 20.05 -12.51
C GLU A 134 -12.34 19.78 -12.72
N THR A 135 -11.64 20.68 -13.41
CA THR A 135 -10.18 20.61 -13.56
C THR A 135 -9.48 20.89 -12.23
N ARG A 136 -8.52 20.04 -11.86
CA ARG A 136 -7.73 20.23 -10.64
C ARG A 136 -6.42 19.48 -10.66
N SER A 137 -5.46 19.96 -9.87
CA SER A 137 -4.19 19.27 -9.62
C SER A 137 -3.94 19.11 -8.12
N TYR A 138 -2.91 18.35 -7.77
CA TYR A 138 -2.56 18.05 -6.38
C TYR A 138 -3.76 17.55 -5.56
N THR A 139 -4.67 16.86 -6.25
CA THR A 139 -5.82 16.18 -5.67
C THR A 139 -5.41 14.76 -5.28
N SER A 140 -6.04 14.22 -4.27
CA SER A 140 -5.76 12.88 -3.77
C SER A 140 -6.90 11.93 -4.09
N GLY A 141 -6.55 10.68 -4.44
CA GLY A 141 -7.51 9.64 -4.77
C GLY A 141 -7.32 8.41 -3.88
N ILE A 142 -8.42 7.78 -3.51
CA ILE A 142 -8.41 6.53 -2.76
C ILE A 142 -9.62 5.67 -3.15
N ALA A 143 -9.43 4.37 -3.22
CA ALA A 143 -10.51 3.43 -3.52
C ALA A 143 -11.08 2.84 -2.23
N PHE A 144 -12.41 2.78 -2.13
CA PHE A 144 -13.13 2.13 -1.05
C PHE A 144 -14.45 1.54 -1.56
N ASN A 145 -14.74 0.28 -1.23
CA ASN A 145 -15.96 -0.43 -1.63
C ASN A 145 -16.23 -0.31 -3.15
N ASN A 146 -15.24 -0.62 -3.98
CA ASN A 146 -15.30 -0.55 -5.44
C ASN A 146 -15.66 0.83 -6.02
N LYS A 147 -15.54 1.88 -5.22
CA LYS A 147 -15.68 3.29 -5.63
C LYS A 147 -14.34 3.99 -5.45
N ILE A 148 -14.16 5.12 -6.14
CA ILE A 148 -12.99 5.97 -5.98
C ILE A 148 -13.43 7.32 -5.46
N TYR A 149 -12.81 7.77 -4.38
CA TYR A 149 -13.03 9.10 -3.81
C TYR A 149 -11.88 10.02 -4.22
N VAL A 150 -12.21 11.14 -4.87
CA VAL A 150 -11.27 12.19 -5.24
C VAL A 150 -11.53 13.40 -4.34
N ILE A 151 -10.53 13.74 -3.52
CA ILE A 151 -10.69 14.66 -2.39
C ILE A 151 -9.74 15.85 -2.52
N GLY A 152 -10.26 17.06 -2.35
CA GLY A 152 -9.47 18.28 -2.31
C GLY A 152 -8.78 18.61 -3.63
N GLY A 153 -7.62 19.23 -3.56
CA GLY A 153 -6.81 19.64 -4.73
C GLY A 153 -6.75 21.13 -4.89
N TYR A 154 -6.17 21.56 -6.02
CA TYR A 154 -5.87 22.94 -6.35
C TYR A 154 -6.47 23.33 -7.70
N TYR A 155 -7.22 24.43 -7.72
CA TYR A 155 -7.89 24.94 -8.93
C TYR A 155 -7.00 25.83 -9.77
N PRO A 156 -7.27 25.96 -11.08
CA PRO A 156 -6.79 27.10 -11.86
C PRO A 156 -7.24 28.41 -11.18
N GLY A 157 -6.30 29.34 -10.98
CA GLY A 157 -6.61 30.62 -10.31
C GLY A 157 -6.21 30.70 -8.84
N GLY A 158 -5.64 29.64 -8.26
CA GLY A 158 -4.88 29.77 -7.01
C GLY A 158 -5.62 29.42 -5.73
N SER A 159 -6.73 28.67 -5.76
CA SER A 159 -7.46 28.27 -4.57
C SER A 159 -7.47 26.77 -4.34
N ASN A 160 -7.44 26.38 -3.06
CA ASN A 160 -7.59 24.99 -2.65
C ASN A 160 -9.07 24.57 -2.64
N SER A 161 -9.32 23.31 -2.94
CA SER A 161 -10.64 22.68 -2.95
C SER A 161 -10.91 21.93 -1.66
N ASN A 162 -12.18 21.84 -1.29
CA ASN A 162 -12.69 20.89 -0.28
C ASN A 162 -13.74 19.93 -0.86
N THR A 163 -13.93 19.93 -2.18
CA THR A 163 -14.93 19.06 -2.79
C THR A 163 -14.49 17.60 -2.74
N VAL A 164 -15.48 16.73 -2.64
CA VAL A 164 -15.34 15.28 -2.66
C VAL A 164 -16.19 14.74 -3.79
N TYR A 165 -15.57 14.02 -4.70
CA TYR A 165 -16.25 13.31 -5.76
C TYR A 165 -16.06 11.80 -5.60
N GLU A 166 -17.15 11.07 -5.71
CA GLU A 166 -17.17 9.62 -5.77
C GLU A 166 -17.32 9.19 -7.24
N TYR A 167 -16.38 8.41 -7.74
CA TYR A 167 -16.46 7.77 -9.04
C TYR A 167 -16.90 6.32 -8.89
N ASN A 168 -17.89 5.92 -9.68
CA ASN A 168 -18.29 4.53 -9.84
C ASN A 168 -17.72 3.96 -11.13
N PRO A 169 -16.70 3.08 -11.07
CA PRO A 169 -16.11 2.46 -12.27
C PRO A 169 -17.09 1.63 -13.08
N GLU A 170 -18.07 0.99 -12.44
CA GLU A 170 -19.05 0.12 -13.09
C GLU A 170 -20.02 0.90 -13.98
N THR A 171 -20.50 2.05 -13.48
CA THR A 171 -21.42 2.92 -14.25
C THR A 171 -20.70 4.03 -14.99
N ASN A 172 -19.37 4.18 -14.80
CA ASN A 172 -18.53 5.24 -15.36
C ASN A 172 -19.10 6.64 -15.10
N SER A 173 -19.55 6.90 -13.85
CA SER A 173 -20.25 8.13 -13.47
C SER A 173 -19.72 8.70 -12.14
N TRP A 174 -19.96 9.99 -11.93
CA TRP A 174 -19.56 10.76 -10.76
C TRP A 174 -20.75 11.16 -9.90
N ALA A 175 -20.55 11.13 -8.58
CA ALA A 175 -21.46 11.70 -7.59
C ALA A 175 -20.68 12.71 -6.71
N THR A 176 -21.37 13.80 -6.31
CA THR A 176 -20.82 14.74 -5.33
C THR A 176 -21.17 14.26 -3.93
N LYS A 177 -20.18 14.28 -3.04
CA LYS A 177 -20.31 13.88 -1.63
C LYS A 177 -20.14 15.06 -0.70
N ALA A 178 -20.36 14.85 0.60
CA ALA A 178 -20.18 15.86 1.62
C ALA A 178 -18.78 16.47 1.55
N LYS A 179 -18.71 17.80 1.49
CA LYS A 179 -17.44 18.53 1.38
C LYS A 179 -16.58 18.33 2.63
N MET A 180 -15.27 18.16 2.44
CA MET A 180 -14.30 18.19 3.53
C MET A 180 -14.40 19.54 4.27
N PRO A 181 -14.33 19.57 5.61
CA PRO A 181 -14.43 20.83 6.36
C PRO A 181 -13.37 21.87 6.00
N SER A 182 -12.16 21.43 5.62
CA SER A 182 -11.06 22.32 5.24
C SER A 182 -10.71 22.19 3.75
N SER A 183 -10.56 23.32 3.03
CA SER A 183 -10.04 23.32 1.66
C SER A 183 -8.53 23.04 1.66
N ARG A 184 -8.08 21.96 1.04
CA ARG A 184 -6.65 21.54 1.04
C ARG A 184 -6.27 20.84 -0.25
N SER A 185 -4.97 20.94 -0.61
CA SER A 185 -4.32 20.17 -1.68
C SER A 185 -3.10 19.42 -1.15
N GLY A 186 -2.59 18.44 -1.88
CA GLY A 186 -1.45 17.62 -1.46
C GLY A 186 -1.69 16.88 -0.14
N ILE A 187 -2.89 16.35 0.03
CA ILE A 187 -3.35 15.62 1.21
C ILE A 187 -2.87 14.18 1.12
N GLY A 188 -2.43 13.59 2.24
CA GLY A 188 -2.29 12.15 2.37
C GLY A 188 -3.65 11.50 2.64
N LEU A 189 -3.96 10.39 1.96
CA LEU A 189 -5.17 9.61 2.20
C LEU A 189 -4.82 8.19 2.65
N ALA A 190 -5.56 7.68 3.63
CA ALA A 190 -5.49 6.28 4.04
C ALA A 190 -6.87 5.78 4.45
N ILE A 191 -7.09 4.46 4.34
CA ILE A 191 -8.30 3.81 4.84
C ILE A 191 -7.97 3.08 6.12
N LEU A 192 -8.81 3.26 7.14
CA LEU A 192 -8.69 2.51 8.38
C LEU A 192 -10.10 2.31 8.97
N ASN A 193 -10.43 1.07 9.33
CA ASN A 193 -11.72 0.71 9.92
C ASN A 193 -12.93 1.22 9.12
N GLY A 194 -12.88 1.13 7.78
CA GLY A 194 -13.97 1.55 6.90
C GLY A 194 -14.13 3.05 6.70
N LYS A 195 -13.20 3.87 7.22
CA LYS A 195 -13.20 5.33 7.08
C LYS A 195 -11.98 5.82 6.30
N ILE A 196 -12.11 6.97 5.64
CA ILE A 196 -11.06 7.65 4.89
C ILE A 196 -10.46 8.77 5.73
N TYR A 197 -9.18 8.69 6.03
CA TYR A 197 -8.40 9.68 6.77
C TYR A 197 -7.73 10.62 5.79
N ALA A 198 -8.03 11.94 5.89
CA ALA A 198 -7.41 13.02 5.12
C ALA A 198 -6.39 13.75 6.00
N ILE A 199 -5.10 13.52 5.74
CA ILE A 199 -3.99 13.88 6.63
C ILE A 199 -3.16 15.01 6.01
N GLY A 200 -2.91 16.08 6.78
CA GLY A 200 -2.04 17.17 6.35
C GLY A 200 -2.57 17.93 5.13
N GLY A 201 -1.67 18.31 4.24
CA GLY A 201 -1.98 19.07 3.03
C GLY A 201 -1.85 20.57 3.21
N GLU A 202 -1.90 21.30 2.11
CA GLU A 202 -1.71 22.76 2.03
C GLU A 202 -3.04 23.49 1.92
N ASN A 203 -3.17 24.59 2.69
CA ASN A 203 -4.19 25.61 2.48
C ASN A 203 -3.52 26.97 2.39
N SER A 204 -3.55 27.59 1.23
CA SER A 204 -2.92 28.90 0.97
C SER A 204 -3.52 30.05 1.81
N ALA A 205 -4.78 29.90 2.24
CA ALA A 205 -5.46 30.91 3.07
C ALA A 205 -5.25 30.72 4.59
N ASN A 206 -4.81 29.53 5.03
CA ASN A 206 -4.62 29.20 6.43
C ASN A 206 -3.45 28.24 6.63
N ALA A 207 -2.26 28.81 6.86
CA ALA A 207 -1.01 28.06 7.07
C ALA A 207 -1.06 27.03 8.20
N ASN A 208 -2.02 27.14 9.14
CA ASN A 208 -2.13 26.25 10.31
C ASN A 208 -2.90 24.94 10.03
N SER A 209 -3.35 24.74 8.79
CA SER A 209 -4.20 23.55 8.47
C SER A 209 -3.43 22.28 8.21
N GLN A 210 -2.11 22.31 8.11
CA GLN A 210 -1.27 21.23 7.56
C GLN A 210 -1.03 20.06 8.53
N SER A 211 -1.36 20.18 9.80
CA SER A 211 -1.36 19.06 10.76
C SER A 211 -2.75 18.44 10.95
N LYS A 212 -3.77 19.00 10.29
CA LYS A 212 -5.15 18.48 10.44
C LYS A 212 -5.28 17.06 9.93
N VAL A 213 -6.07 16.29 10.66
CA VAL A 213 -6.65 15.01 10.22
C VAL A 213 -8.17 15.16 10.24
N GLU A 214 -8.79 14.95 9.09
CA GLU A 214 -10.25 14.93 8.95
C GLU A 214 -10.64 13.55 8.44
N ILE A 215 -11.65 12.94 9.05
CA ILE A 215 -12.05 11.55 8.82
C ILE A 215 -13.42 11.55 8.16
N TYR A 216 -13.48 10.96 6.97
CA TYR A 216 -14.72 10.79 6.23
C TYR A 216 -15.29 9.40 6.43
N ASP A 217 -16.56 9.32 6.74
CA ASP A 217 -17.33 8.08 6.75
C ASP A 217 -18.16 7.98 5.46
N PRO A 218 -17.78 7.10 4.52
CA PRO A 218 -18.52 6.95 3.27
C PRO A 218 -19.94 6.36 3.43
N GLN A 219 -20.24 5.69 4.54
CA GLN A 219 -21.55 5.10 4.78
C GLN A 219 -22.59 6.16 5.20
N THR A 220 -22.16 7.12 5.99
CA THR A 220 -23.04 8.20 6.48
C THR A 220 -22.90 9.49 5.69
N ASP A 221 -21.91 9.58 4.80
CA ASP A 221 -21.54 10.81 4.05
C ASP A 221 -21.24 12.00 4.99
N THR A 222 -20.47 11.75 6.06
CA THR A 222 -20.15 12.74 7.08
C THR A 222 -18.67 12.83 7.39
N TRP A 223 -18.23 13.98 7.93
CA TRP A 223 -16.87 14.23 8.35
C TRP A 223 -16.76 14.44 9.86
N GLU A 224 -15.68 13.97 10.47
CA GLU A 224 -15.28 14.24 11.84
C GLU A 224 -13.81 14.64 11.93
N ASN A 225 -13.38 15.23 13.06
CA ASN A 225 -11.98 15.53 13.30
C ASN A 225 -11.27 14.31 13.88
N GLY A 226 -10.10 14.01 13.34
CA GLY A 226 -9.18 13.01 13.88
C GLY A 226 -8.11 13.63 14.78
N VAL A 227 -7.27 12.77 15.38
CA VAL A 227 -6.08 13.19 16.12
C VAL A 227 -5.12 13.88 15.14
N PRO A 228 -4.72 15.15 15.41
CA PRO A 228 -3.82 15.87 14.52
C PRO A 228 -2.51 15.11 14.26
N TYR A 229 -2.02 15.20 13.03
CA TYR A 229 -0.69 14.69 12.69
C TYR A 229 0.37 15.46 13.51
N PRO A 230 1.42 14.82 14.02
CA PRO A 230 2.34 15.44 15.00
C PRO A 230 3.12 16.65 14.49
N GLU A 231 3.21 16.83 13.17
CA GLU A 231 3.86 17.99 12.57
C GLU A 231 3.09 18.50 11.34
N THR A 232 3.44 19.72 10.89
CA THR A 232 2.89 20.23 9.63
C THR A 232 3.50 19.50 8.44
N ALA A 233 2.69 18.95 7.55
CA ALA A 233 3.15 18.21 6.38
C ALA A 233 2.25 18.44 5.17
N ILE A 234 2.86 18.75 4.03
CA ILE A 234 2.22 18.82 2.71
C ILE A 234 2.83 17.78 1.79
N TYR A 235 2.04 17.22 0.88
CA TYR A 235 2.47 16.14 -0.02
C TYR A 235 3.08 14.96 0.76
N ILE A 236 2.48 14.67 1.91
CA ILE A 236 2.87 13.54 2.75
C ILE A 236 2.48 12.23 2.05
N GLY A 237 3.40 11.28 2.03
CA GLY A 237 3.09 9.91 1.64
C GLY A 237 2.34 9.20 2.76
N THR A 238 1.19 8.61 2.44
CA THR A 238 0.40 7.87 3.43
C THR A 238 0.02 6.50 2.91
N THR A 239 -0.01 5.53 3.81
CA THR A 239 -0.51 4.18 3.50
C THR A 239 -1.02 3.51 4.77
N GLU A 240 -1.89 2.53 4.61
CA GLU A 240 -2.26 1.61 5.68
C GLU A 240 -1.35 0.37 5.60
N LEU A 241 -0.93 -0.12 6.74
CA LEU A 241 -0.23 -1.40 6.88
C LEU A 241 -0.53 -2.03 8.25
N ASN A 242 -1.01 -3.28 8.25
CA ASN A 242 -1.30 -4.05 9.46
C ASN A 242 -2.24 -3.35 10.45
N GLY A 243 -3.32 -2.73 9.96
CA GLY A 243 -4.32 -2.04 10.79
C GLY A 243 -3.86 -0.70 11.35
N LYS A 244 -2.79 -0.12 10.82
CA LYS A 244 -2.22 1.17 11.23
C LYS A 244 -2.01 2.09 10.03
N ILE A 245 -2.08 3.41 10.24
CA ILE A 245 -1.75 4.38 9.20
C ILE A 245 -0.33 4.87 9.39
N TYR A 246 0.44 4.92 8.32
CA TYR A 246 1.76 5.51 8.28
C TYR A 246 1.75 6.81 7.49
N GLY A 247 2.33 7.87 8.07
CA GLY A 247 2.64 9.12 7.39
C GLY A 247 4.15 9.25 7.23
N ILE A 248 4.63 9.48 6.00
CA ILE A 248 6.05 9.37 5.64
C ILE A 248 6.50 10.57 4.82
N GLY A 249 7.52 11.26 5.27
CA GLY A 249 8.14 12.37 4.55
C GLY A 249 7.16 13.49 4.22
N GLY A 250 7.36 14.14 3.08
CA GLY A 250 6.56 15.29 2.66
C GLY A 250 7.37 16.60 2.69
N GLY A 251 6.69 17.72 2.91
CA GLY A 251 7.33 19.02 3.02
C GLY A 251 6.64 19.94 4.00
N LYS A 252 7.33 21.01 4.40
CA LYS A 252 6.76 22.10 5.20
C LYS A 252 5.91 23.05 4.32
N PRO A 253 5.00 23.81 4.93
CA PRO A 253 4.11 24.75 4.22
C PRO A 253 4.84 25.79 3.36
N GLU A 254 5.97 26.28 3.84
CA GLU A 254 6.83 27.24 3.12
C GLU A 254 7.50 26.64 1.86
N GLY A 255 7.20 25.38 1.55
CA GLY A 255 7.46 24.74 0.26
C GLY A 255 8.90 24.27 0.01
N SER A 256 9.91 24.94 0.58
CA SER A 256 11.32 24.62 0.33
C SER A 256 11.84 23.47 1.19
N THR A 257 11.39 23.37 2.44
CA THR A 257 11.86 22.35 3.39
C THR A 257 11.12 21.03 3.18
N LYS A 258 11.84 19.99 2.88
CA LYS A 258 11.33 18.61 2.90
C LYS A 258 11.54 18.00 4.28
N ILE A 259 10.78 16.97 4.59
CA ILE A 259 10.88 16.22 5.85
C ILE A 259 11.07 14.73 5.53
N ASN A 260 11.63 14.01 6.50
CA ASN A 260 11.86 12.56 6.42
C ASN A 260 11.21 11.81 7.57
N SER A 261 10.46 12.51 8.39
CA SER A 261 9.79 11.93 9.55
C SER A 261 8.79 10.86 9.14
N VAL A 262 8.70 9.84 9.99
CA VAL A 262 7.72 8.76 9.87
C VAL A 262 6.93 8.70 11.17
N TYR A 263 5.61 8.67 11.05
CA TYR A 263 4.70 8.47 12.16
C TYR A 263 3.72 7.35 11.85
N GLU A 264 3.43 6.56 12.85
CA GLU A 264 2.44 5.48 12.84
C GLU A 264 1.24 5.88 13.70
N PHE A 265 0.03 5.82 13.17
CA PHE A 265 -1.21 5.97 13.92
C PHE A 265 -1.73 4.61 14.35
N ASP A 266 -1.86 4.43 15.66
CA ASP A 266 -2.48 3.25 16.27
C ASP A 266 -3.93 3.56 16.64
N PRO A 267 -4.93 2.96 15.97
CA PRO A 267 -6.33 3.24 16.26
C PRO A 267 -6.78 2.74 17.65
N ALA A 268 -6.13 1.71 18.19
CA ALA A 268 -6.47 1.20 19.52
C ALA A 268 -6.05 2.17 20.63
N LYS A 269 -4.96 2.90 20.43
CA LYS A 269 -4.46 3.93 21.35
C LYS A 269 -4.97 5.33 21.00
N ASN A 270 -5.48 5.50 19.76
CA ASN A 270 -5.87 6.78 19.18
C ASN A 270 -4.74 7.82 19.24
N GLU A 271 -3.51 7.40 18.89
CA GLU A 271 -2.32 8.24 18.97
C GLU A 271 -1.35 8.00 17.80
N TRP A 272 -0.54 9.04 17.50
CA TRP A 272 0.57 8.97 16.56
C TRP A 272 1.88 8.71 17.32
N THR A 273 2.64 7.72 16.88
CA THR A 273 3.96 7.39 17.43
C THR A 273 5.04 7.63 16.40
N LYS A 274 6.12 8.31 16.80
CA LYS A 274 7.31 8.51 15.95
C LYS A 274 7.99 7.18 15.68
N LYS A 275 8.38 6.99 14.42
CA LYS A 275 9.11 5.83 13.93
C LYS A 275 10.47 6.24 13.36
N LEU A 276 11.26 5.25 12.92
CA LEU A 276 12.57 5.49 12.30
C LEU A 276 12.43 6.35 11.04
N ASP A 277 13.11 7.48 11.02
CA ASP A 277 13.07 8.43 9.91
C ASP A 277 13.54 7.82 8.59
N MET A 278 12.88 8.22 7.50
CA MET A 278 13.28 7.84 6.13
C MET A 278 14.71 8.34 5.86
N PRO A 279 15.62 7.51 5.32
CA PRO A 279 17.02 7.91 5.10
C PRO A 279 17.18 9.15 4.21
N THR A 280 16.36 9.27 3.16
CA THR A 280 16.41 10.42 2.25
C THR A 280 15.23 11.35 2.48
N THR A 281 15.49 12.56 2.94
CA THR A 281 14.49 13.62 3.15
C THR A 281 13.83 14.02 1.82
N ARG A 282 12.52 13.74 1.63
CA ARG A 282 11.80 14.03 0.37
C ARG A 282 10.28 13.91 0.45
N ARG A 283 9.62 14.41 -0.61
CA ARG A 283 8.24 14.11 -0.96
C ARG A 283 8.25 12.86 -1.85
N ALA A 284 8.05 11.67 -1.29
CA ALA A 284 8.07 10.40 -2.02
C ALA A 284 6.68 9.94 -2.44
N GLY A 285 6.60 9.11 -3.48
CA GLY A 285 5.45 8.24 -3.70
C GLY A 285 5.50 7.08 -2.70
N VAL A 286 4.41 6.82 -1.99
CA VAL A 286 4.38 5.82 -0.91
C VAL A 286 3.27 4.82 -1.13
N VAL A 287 3.59 3.54 -0.98
CA VAL A 287 2.62 2.43 -0.99
C VAL A 287 3.06 1.33 -0.02
N SER A 288 2.09 0.62 0.55
CA SER A 288 2.34 -0.65 1.25
C SER A 288 2.34 -1.82 0.27
N PHE A 289 3.31 -2.71 0.43
CA PHE A 289 3.43 -3.91 -0.39
C PHE A 289 4.20 -5.00 0.37
N ASN A 290 3.67 -6.23 0.43
CA ASN A 290 4.31 -7.39 1.06
C ASN A 290 4.83 -7.11 2.49
N ASN A 291 3.97 -6.57 3.39
CA ASN A 291 4.30 -6.22 4.77
C ASN A 291 5.44 -5.19 4.93
N ALA A 292 5.70 -4.42 3.90
CA ALA A 292 6.67 -3.32 3.91
C ALA A 292 6.06 -2.06 3.29
N ILE A 293 6.69 -0.91 3.51
CA ILE A 293 6.29 0.35 2.91
C ILE A 293 7.38 0.83 1.98
N PHE A 294 7.04 1.03 0.72
CA PHE A 294 7.94 1.53 -0.31
C PHE A 294 7.80 3.04 -0.43
N ALA A 295 8.91 3.75 -0.32
CA ALA A 295 9.07 5.16 -0.62
C ALA A 295 9.88 5.29 -1.92
N ILE A 296 9.21 5.70 -3.00
CA ILE A 296 9.73 5.61 -4.37
C ILE A 296 9.89 6.99 -4.98
N ALA A 297 11.05 7.25 -5.56
CA ALA A 297 11.38 8.49 -6.24
C ALA A 297 11.04 9.74 -5.40
N GLY A 298 10.59 10.82 -6.01
CA GLY A 298 10.12 12.00 -5.30
C GLY A 298 11.02 13.21 -5.47
N GLU A 299 10.84 14.19 -4.61
CA GLU A 299 11.50 15.48 -4.70
C GLU A 299 12.24 15.82 -3.39
N THR A 300 13.55 16.08 -3.52
CA THR A 300 14.38 16.79 -2.56
C THR A 300 14.39 18.29 -2.93
N THR A 301 15.53 18.87 -3.26
CA THR A 301 15.62 20.13 -4.03
C THR A 301 15.28 19.90 -5.50
N ASN A 302 15.63 18.71 -6.01
CA ASN A 302 15.35 18.26 -7.37
C ASN A 302 14.61 16.91 -7.34
N ALA A 303 14.07 16.51 -8.50
CA ALA A 303 13.56 15.17 -8.71
C ALA A 303 14.68 14.13 -8.49
N ILE A 304 14.37 13.05 -7.80
CA ILE A 304 15.27 11.93 -7.54
C ILE A 304 14.62 10.59 -7.88
N ASN A 305 15.41 9.52 -7.87
CA ASN A 305 14.99 8.18 -8.24
C ASN A 305 15.17 7.13 -7.14
N LYS A 306 15.46 7.53 -5.92
CA LYS A 306 15.70 6.61 -4.80
C LYS A 306 14.49 5.74 -4.49
N VAL A 307 14.76 4.47 -4.19
CA VAL A 307 13.77 3.51 -3.68
C VAL A 307 14.24 3.04 -2.31
N GLU A 308 13.48 3.37 -1.28
CA GLU A 308 13.76 2.98 0.09
C GLU A 308 12.55 2.24 0.64
N VAL A 309 12.79 1.14 1.34
CA VAL A 309 11.74 0.25 1.85
C VAL A 309 11.82 0.20 3.37
N TYR A 310 10.71 0.56 4.00
CA TYR A 310 10.55 0.51 5.45
C TYR A 310 9.91 -0.81 5.87
N TYR A 311 10.55 -1.47 6.80
CA TYR A 311 10.03 -2.64 7.49
C TYR A 311 9.69 -2.24 8.92
N PRO A 312 8.41 -2.11 9.28
CA PRO A 312 8.04 -1.87 10.67
C PRO A 312 8.45 -3.07 11.52
N GLY A 313 9.13 -2.80 12.62
CA GLY A 313 9.44 -3.84 13.60
C GLY A 313 8.16 -4.46 14.16
N THR A 314 8.21 -5.71 14.54
CA THR A 314 7.17 -6.29 15.40
C THR A 314 7.32 -5.69 16.80
N SER A 315 6.21 -5.31 17.43
CA SER A 315 6.19 -4.67 18.77
C SER A 315 6.49 -5.63 19.92
N GLU A 316 7.36 -6.60 19.70
CA GLU A 316 7.94 -7.39 20.79
C GLU A 316 9.27 -6.73 21.17
N GLU A 317 9.32 -6.13 22.36
CA GLU A 317 10.60 -5.80 23.03
C GLU A 317 11.51 -7.03 23.00
N PRO A 318 12.82 -6.86 22.71
CA PRO A 318 13.75 -7.97 22.83
C PRO A 318 13.80 -8.37 24.31
N THR A 319 13.05 -9.40 24.68
CA THR A 319 13.31 -10.12 25.91
C THR A 319 14.70 -10.74 25.78
N GLU A 320 15.58 -10.47 26.75
CA GLU A 320 16.88 -11.14 26.88
C GLU A 320 16.71 -12.65 26.60
N PRO A 321 17.68 -13.30 25.94
CA PRO A 321 17.57 -14.73 25.65
C PRO A 321 17.56 -15.51 26.96
N THR A 322 16.36 -15.84 27.44
CA THR A 322 16.18 -16.89 28.42
C THR A 322 16.41 -18.23 27.73
N GLU A 323 17.13 -19.14 28.41
CA GLU A 323 17.39 -20.51 27.97
C GLU A 323 16.14 -21.18 27.38
N PRO A 324 16.27 -22.07 26.37
CA PRO A 324 15.14 -22.66 25.66
C PRO A 324 14.32 -23.52 26.65
N THR A 325 13.27 -22.92 27.17
CA THR A 325 12.20 -23.69 27.84
C THR A 325 11.37 -24.34 26.74
N ASN A 326 11.14 -25.64 26.92
CA ASN A 326 10.23 -26.44 26.09
C ASN A 326 8.90 -25.69 25.89
N PRO A 327 8.40 -25.48 24.65
CA PRO A 327 7.18 -24.70 24.44
C PRO A 327 6.02 -25.37 25.19
N GLU A 328 5.49 -24.65 26.19
CA GLU A 328 4.25 -25.03 26.85
C GLU A 328 3.12 -25.05 25.80
N GLN A 329 2.40 -26.15 25.71
CA GLN A 329 1.22 -26.23 24.86
C GLN A 329 0.22 -25.12 25.25
N PRO A 330 -0.29 -24.33 24.30
CA PRO A 330 -1.24 -23.27 24.62
C PRO A 330 -2.50 -23.87 25.29
N LYS A 331 -2.85 -23.37 26.45
CA LYS A 331 -4.06 -23.75 27.19
C LYS A 331 -5.22 -22.87 26.75
N GLY A 332 -6.41 -23.45 26.53
CA GLY A 332 -7.64 -22.70 26.25
C GLY A 332 -8.50 -23.28 25.12
N ASN A 333 -9.54 -22.57 24.75
CA ASN A 333 -10.41 -22.96 23.66
C ASN A 333 -9.66 -22.81 22.32
N ARG A 334 -9.60 -23.89 21.59
CA ARG A 334 -8.90 -24.01 20.31
C ARG A 334 -9.85 -24.57 19.24
N ALA A 335 -9.45 -24.46 17.99
CA ALA A 335 -10.17 -25.11 16.91
C ALA A 335 -9.19 -25.58 15.82
N ILE A 336 -9.58 -26.63 15.12
CA ILE A 336 -9.02 -27.00 13.83
C ILE A 336 -9.76 -26.23 12.76
N LEU A 337 -9.07 -25.31 12.10
CA LEU A 337 -9.54 -24.64 10.91
C LEU A 337 -9.09 -25.44 9.69
N THR A 338 -10.04 -26.05 8.98
CA THR A 338 -9.78 -26.76 7.71
C THR A 338 -10.16 -25.84 6.55
N VAL A 339 -9.21 -25.50 5.67
CA VAL A 339 -9.42 -24.68 4.48
C VAL A 339 -9.30 -25.56 3.24
N THR A 340 -10.39 -25.69 2.49
CA THR A 340 -10.44 -26.42 1.22
C THR A 340 -10.24 -25.43 0.07
N MET A 341 -9.23 -25.66 -0.75
CA MET A 341 -8.90 -24.83 -1.89
C MET A 341 -9.72 -25.24 -3.13
N THR A 342 -9.88 -24.33 -4.08
CA THR A 342 -10.55 -24.60 -5.37
C THR A 342 -9.90 -25.73 -6.20
N THR A 343 -8.67 -26.12 -5.85
CA THR A 343 -7.96 -27.28 -6.42
C THR A 343 -8.31 -28.60 -5.76
N GLY A 344 -9.17 -28.60 -4.72
CA GLY A 344 -9.47 -29.78 -3.88
C GLY A 344 -8.42 -30.08 -2.81
N LEU A 345 -7.37 -29.27 -2.69
CA LEU A 345 -6.38 -29.41 -1.62
C LEU A 345 -6.96 -28.89 -0.30
N GLU A 346 -6.90 -29.72 0.75
CA GLU A 346 -7.27 -29.33 2.11
C GLU A 346 -6.03 -29.06 2.95
N LYS A 347 -6.14 -28.04 3.82
CA LYS A 347 -5.13 -27.69 4.81
C LYS A 347 -5.79 -27.49 6.14
N GLU A 348 -5.21 -28.11 7.16
CA GLU A 348 -5.66 -28.02 8.56
C GLU A 348 -4.68 -27.19 9.38
N PHE A 349 -5.25 -26.32 10.22
CA PHE A 349 -4.51 -25.45 11.11
C PHE A 349 -5.11 -25.54 12.52
N ASP A 350 -4.28 -25.90 13.51
CA ASP A 350 -4.65 -25.89 14.92
C ASP A 350 -4.39 -24.49 15.49
N LEU A 351 -5.44 -23.74 15.75
CA LEU A 351 -5.43 -22.32 16.08
C LEU A 351 -6.16 -22.02 17.39
N SER A 352 -5.83 -20.89 18.01
CA SER A 352 -6.68 -20.29 19.04
C SER A 352 -7.99 -19.80 18.44
N MET A 353 -9.06 -19.70 19.22
CA MET A 353 -10.32 -19.13 18.77
C MET A 353 -10.19 -17.67 18.33
N GLU A 354 -9.25 -16.92 18.89
CA GLU A 354 -8.95 -15.54 18.45
C GLU A 354 -8.39 -15.51 17.01
N GLU A 355 -7.46 -16.43 16.68
CA GLU A 355 -6.92 -16.55 15.32
C GLU A 355 -7.97 -17.03 14.32
N VAL A 356 -8.84 -17.96 14.71
CA VAL A 356 -9.96 -18.42 13.89
C VAL A 356 -10.95 -17.28 13.62
N ASN A 357 -11.33 -16.52 14.64
CA ASN A 357 -12.23 -15.38 14.49
C ASN A 357 -11.61 -14.28 13.62
N SER A 358 -10.31 -14.08 13.70
CA SER A 358 -9.56 -13.15 12.84
C SER A 358 -9.58 -13.59 11.37
N PHE A 359 -9.43 -14.91 11.10
CA PHE A 359 -9.57 -15.49 9.77
C PHE A 359 -11.00 -15.31 9.22
N ILE A 360 -12.01 -15.62 10.02
CA ILE A 360 -13.43 -15.48 9.64
C ILE A 360 -13.72 -14.02 9.29
N SER A 361 -13.33 -13.10 10.15
CA SER A 361 -13.52 -11.65 9.92
C SER A 361 -12.83 -11.16 8.64
N TRP A 362 -11.62 -11.64 8.37
CA TRP A 362 -10.95 -11.35 7.10
C TRP A 362 -11.73 -11.91 5.90
N TYR A 363 -12.21 -13.16 5.98
CA TYR A 363 -12.97 -13.81 4.90
C TYR A 363 -14.28 -13.08 4.60
N GLU A 364 -15.03 -12.70 5.64
CA GLU A 364 -16.28 -11.95 5.54
C GLU A 364 -16.06 -10.56 4.98
N ASN A 365 -15.04 -9.84 5.45
CA ASN A 365 -14.65 -8.53 4.92
C ASN A 365 -14.29 -8.64 3.43
N ARG A 366 -13.55 -9.67 3.05
CA ARG A 366 -13.19 -9.89 1.65
C ARG A 366 -14.41 -10.24 0.79
N ASN A 367 -15.35 -11.00 1.31
CA ASN A 367 -16.63 -11.29 0.65
C ASN A 367 -17.46 -10.02 0.44
N ALA A 368 -17.35 -9.05 1.34
CA ALA A 368 -17.93 -7.71 1.22
C ALA A 368 -17.11 -6.76 0.31
N GLY A 369 -16.03 -7.24 -0.33
CA GLY A 369 -15.16 -6.45 -1.20
C GLY A 369 -14.10 -5.63 -0.47
N VAL A 370 -13.87 -5.86 0.83
CA VAL A 370 -12.93 -5.11 1.68
C VAL A 370 -11.76 -5.99 2.12
N GLY A 371 -10.58 -5.40 2.30
CA GLY A 371 -9.42 -6.08 2.87
C GLY A 371 -8.48 -6.72 1.85
N THR A 372 -7.44 -7.39 2.35
CA THR A 372 -6.38 -8.03 1.57
C THR A 372 -6.87 -9.29 0.86
N THR A 373 -6.32 -9.60 -0.31
CA THR A 373 -6.65 -10.81 -1.07
C THR A 373 -6.08 -12.09 -0.48
N SER A 374 -5.17 -11.96 0.50
CA SER A 374 -4.55 -13.09 1.20
C SER A 374 -4.55 -12.89 2.70
N TYR A 375 -4.58 -13.99 3.43
CA TYR A 375 -4.50 -14.07 4.90
C TYR A 375 -3.36 -14.99 5.31
N ALA A 376 -2.59 -14.58 6.31
CA ALA A 376 -1.47 -15.33 6.85
C ALA A 376 -1.90 -16.13 8.08
N ILE A 377 -1.81 -17.47 8.02
CA ILE A 377 -2.14 -18.38 9.13
C ILE A 377 -0.85 -18.87 9.79
N ASN A 378 -0.73 -18.69 11.09
CA ASN A 378 0.43 -19.16 11.85
C ASN A 378 0.45 -20.70 11.98
N LYS A 379 1.65 -21.28 11.87
CA LYS A 379 1.87 -22.73 12.03
C LYS A 379 2.52 -23.01 13.39
N HIS A 380 1.73 -23.04 14.46
CA HIS A 380 2.25 -23.19 15.81
C HIS A 380 2.96 -24.53 16.07
N ASN A 381 2.46 -25.63 15.51
CA ASN A 381 2.92 -26.99 15.83
C ASN A 381 3.88 -27.62 14.81
N ASN A 382 4.26 -26.90 13.74
CA ASN A 382 5.13 -27.41 12.67
C ASN A 382 6.46 -26.64 12.52
N ASN A 383 6.89 -25.95 13.56
CA ASN A 383 8.21 -25.30 13.60
C ASN A 383 9.31 -26.33 13.87
N LYS A 384 9.55 -27.26 12.90
CA LYS A 384 10.70 -28.14 12.93
C LYS A 384 11.85 -27.47 12.17
N GLY A 385 12.96 -27.18 12.87
CA GLY A 385 14.16 -26.60 12.29
C GLY A 385 14.52 -25.23 12.89
N PRO A 386 15.43 -24.48 12.27
CA PRO A 386 15.95 -23.22 12.83
C PRO A 386 14.99 -22.04 12.69
N PHE A 387 13.70 -22.28 12.47
CA PHE A 387 12.70 -21.23 12.23
C PHE A 387 12.00 -20.85 13.54
N THR A 388 11.92 -19.56 13.83
CA THR A 388 11.19 -19.01 14.99
C THR A 388 9.68 -18.92 14.73
N SER A 389 9.27 -18.82 13.47
CA SER A 389 7.85 -18.86 13.08
C SER A 389 7.68 -19.35 11.63
N ARG A 390 6.54 -19.94 11.32
CA ARG A 390 6.12 -20.31 9.97
C ARG A 390 4.67 -19.89 9.76
N LYS A 391 4.37 -19.38 8.55
CA LYS A 391 3.02 -18.97 8.15
C LYS A 391 2.65 -19.62 6.83
N ASP A 392 1.40 -20.06 6.69
CA ASP A 392 0.79 -20.37 5.40
C ASP A 392 -0.08 -19.17 4.99
N TYR A 393 0.01 -18.81 3.72
CA TYR A 393 -0.85 -17.78 3.14
C TYR A 393 -1.97 -18.45 2.37
N VAL A 394 -3.21 -18.07 2.66
CA VAL A 394 -4.39 -18.47 1.89
C VAL A 394 -4.89 -17.29 1.08
N ILE A 395 -5.23 -17.54 -0.19
CA ILE A 395 -5.71 -16.52 -1.11
C ILE A 395 -7.23 -16.66 -1.20
N TYR A 396 -7.98 -15.58 -0.99
CA TYR A 396 -9.44 -15.58 -0.93
C TYR A 396 -10.09 -16.28 -2.13
N ASP A 397 -9.71 -15.88 -3.36
CA ASP A 397 -10.29 -16.42 -4.60
C ASP A 397 -9.93 -17.91 -4.87
N LYS A 398 -9.09 -18.50 -4.00
CA LYS A 398 -8.68 -19.91 -4.06
C LYS A 398 -9.30 -20.75 -2.95
N ILE A 399 -10.07 -20.15 -2.06
CA ILE A 399 -10.81 -20.88 -1.02
C ILE A 399 -12.14 -21.34 -1.62
N LEU A 400 -12.40 -22.65 -1.58
CA LEU A 400 -13.68 -23.23 -1.94
C LEU A 400 -14.65 -23.21 -0.75
N THR A 401 -14.16 -23.65 0.42
CA THR A 401 -14.89 -23.66 1.69
C THR A 401 -13.92 -23.72 2.84
N PHE A 402 -14.39 -23.51 4.07
CA PHE A 402 -13.65 -23.79 5.29
C PHE A 402 -14.59 -24.32 6.37
N GLU A 403 -14.01 -25.09 7.29
CA GLU A 403 -14.68 -25.66 8.48
C GLU A 403 -13.93 -25.27 9.74
N VAL A 404 -14.64 -25.12 10.83
CA VAL A 404 -14.09 -24.83 12.17
C VAL A 404 -14.58 -25.88 13.15
N ASN A 405 -13.67 -26.67 13.68
CA ASN A 405 -13.96 -27.71 14.67
C ASN A 405 -13.34 -27.33 16.02
N GLU A 406 -14.16 -26.81 16.92
CA GLU A 406 -13.73 -26.34 18.25
C GLU A 406 -13.44 -27.48 19.19
N TYR A 407 -12.41 -27.32 20.02
CA TYR A 407 -12.10 -28.25 21.12
C TYR A 407 -11.43 -27.51 22.28
N THR A 408 -11.45 -28.14 23.47
CA THR A 408 -10.73 -27.61 24.63
C THR A 408 -9.43 -28.39 24.81
N ALA A 409 -8.30 -27.71 24.70
CA ALA A 409 -7.00 -28.29 24.99
C ALA A 409 -6.89 -28.55 26.52
N LYS A 410 -6.55 -29.79 26.90
CA LYS A 410 -6.42 -30.21 28.30
C LYS A 410 -5.04 -29.86 28.86
#